data_ae35a481cdb7ee6d59828b29a242c043
#
_entry.id   ae35a481cdb7ee6d59828b29a242c043
#
_cell.length_a   1.000
_cell.length_b   1.000
_cell.length_c   1.000
_cell.angle_alpha   90.00
_cell.angle_beta   90.00
_cell.angle_gamma   90.00
#
_symmetry.space_group_name_H-M   'P 1'
#
loop_
_entity.id
_entity.type
_entity.pdbx_description
1 polymer ?
#
loop_
_entity_poly.entity_id
_entity_poly.type
_entity_poly.pdbx_seq_one_letter_code
_entity_poly.pdbx_strand_id
1 'polypeptide(L)'
;IPARCFAIDLTDASQRETLANELAARKPNVKLLVNASSFGKIGTVGNLPLDDETGMVELNCKALCAVTHMVLPYMSENSRILQFASAASFLPQPGFAIYAATKAFVLSYSRALREKLRPRRIGVTAVCPGPVKTEFFDIAETTGEIPLYKRLVMADPHKVVKLAICDCMAGKSVSVYGVWMKAFFVLCKVVPHEWILRAMQALNH
;
A
#
# COMPACT_ATOMS: atom_id res chain seq x y z
N ILE A 1 1.56 -20.65 17.44
CA ILE A 1 0.23 -20.06 17.23
C ILE A 1 -0.39 -20.79 16.05
N PRO A 2 -1.63 -21.35 16.18
CA PRO A 2 -2.33 -21.97 15.07
C PRO A 2 -2.53 -20.94 13.95
N ALA A 3 -2.18 -21.30 12.71
CA ALA A 3 -2.38 -20.48 11.53
C ALA A 3 -3.41 -21.15 10.61
N ARG A 4 -4.20 -20.33 9.90
CA ARG A 4 -5.09 -20.74 8.83
C ARG A 4 -4.74 -20.00 7.57
N CYS A 5 -4.65 -20.74 6.47
CA CYS A 5 -4.39 -20.20 5.16
C CYS A 5 -5.62 -20.37 4.27
N PHE A 6 -5.97 -19.33 3.54
CA PHE A 6 -7.03 -19.33 2.53
C PHE A 6 -6.39 -18.93 1.20
N ALA A 7 -6.35 -19.84 0.25
CA ALA A 7 -5.91 -19.58 -1.12
C ALA A 7 -7.10 -18.99 -1.89
N ILE A 8 -7.26 -17.67 -1.84
CA ILE A 8 -8.36 -16.94 -2.47
C ILE A 8 -7.83 -15.77 -3.30
N ASP A 9 -8.48 -15.50 -4.42
CA ASP A 9 -8.30 -14.27 -5.16
C ASP A 9 -9.13 -13.16 -4.50
N LEU A 10 -8.45 -12.14 -3.98
CA LEU A 10 -9.11 -11.01 -3.33
C LEU A 10 -9.85 -10.08 -4.32
N THR A 11 -9.62 -10.20 -5.62
CA THR A 11 -10.36 -9.44 -6.65
C THR A 11 -11.72 -10.08 -6.94
N ASP A 12 -11.85 -11.40 -6.72
CA ASP A 12 -13.10 -12.14 -6.91
C ASP A 12 -14.04 -11.98 -5.70
N ALA A 13 -15.24 -11.49 -5.96
CA ALA A 13 -16.25 -11.25 -4.92
C ALA A 13 -16.71 -12.55 -4.25
N SER A 14 -16.88 -13.64 -5.02
CA SER A 14 -17.34 -14.93 -4.52
C SER A 14 -16.30 -15.58 -3.60
N GLN A 15 -15.02 -15.43 -3.93
CA GLN A 15 -13.93 -15.95 -3.09
C GLN A 15 -13.76 -15.11 -1.80
N ARG A 16 -13.95 -13.78 -1.85
CA ARG A 16 -13.99 -12.95 -0.65
C ARG A 16 -15.13 -13.33 0.29
N GLU A 17 -16.26 -13.83 -0.23
CA GLU A 17 -17.38 -14.33 0.58
C GLU A 17 -16.96 -15.50 1.48
N THR A 18 -16.04 -16.36 1.02
CA THR A 18 -15.46 -17.43 1.85
C THR A 18 -14.81 -16.85 3.12
N LEU A 19 -14.04 -15.76 2.99
CA LEU A 19 -13.43 -15.09 4.14
C LEU A 19 -14.51 -14.46 5.04
N ALA A 20 -15.53 -13.82 4.46
CA ALA A 20 -16.62 -13.22 5.21
C ALA A 20 -17.40 -14.27 6.03
N ASN A 21 -17.70 -15.42 5.42
CA ASN A 21 -18.38 -16.53 6.08
C ASN A 21 -17.55 -17.12 7.22
N GLU A 22 -16.25 -17.27 7.05
CA GLU A 22 -15.35 -17.73 8.12
C GLU A 22 -15.28 -16.73 9.28
N LEU A 23 -15.23 -15.44 9.00
CA LEU A 23 -15.29 -14.39 10.02
C LEU A 23 -16.63 -14.41 10.78
N ALA A 24 -17.73 -14.56 10.07
CA ALA A 24 -19.09 -14.62 10.66
C ALA A 24 -19.28 -15.85 11.54
N ALA A 25 -18.77 -17.02 11.11
CA ALA A 25 -18.86 -18.27 11.85
C ALA A 25 -18.02 -18.24 13.14
N ARG A 26 -16.81 -17.65 13.09
CA ARG A 26 -15.87 -17.69 14.22
C ARG A 26 -15.94 -16.47 15.13
N LYS A 27 -16.40 -15.34 14.63
CA LYS A 27 -16.45 -14.05 15.37
C LYS A 27 -15.13 -13.76 16.10
N PRO A 28 -13.98 -13.76 15.40
CA PRO A 28 -12.68 -13.60 16.05
C PRO A 28 -12.54 -12.19 16.64
N ASN A 29 -11.73 -12.04 17.68
CA ASN A 29 -11.30 -10.72 18.15
C ASN A 29 -9.99 -10.34 17.41
N VAL A 30 -10.12 -9.64 16.27
CA VAL A 30 -8.99 -9.26 15.43
C VAL A 30 -8.22 -8.10 16.07
N LYS A 31 -6.97 -8.34 16.43
CA LYS A 31 -6.08 -7.33 17.04
C LYS A 31 -5.23 -6.57 16.03
N LEU A 32 -4.92 -7.20 14.91
CA LEU A 32 -4.14 -6.60 13.84
C LEU A 32 -4.69 -7.06 12.48
N LEU A 33 -5.07 -6.10 11.65
CA LEU A 33 -5.32 -6.31 10.22
C LEU A 33 -4.14 -5.78 9.42
N VAL A 34 -3.61 -6.59 8.51
CA VAL A 34 -2.54 -6.19 7.59
C VAL A 34 -3.01 -6.38 6.16
N ASN A 35 -3.23 -5.29 5.44
CA ASN A 35 -3.54 -5.30 4.00
C ASN A 35 -2.24 -5.04 3.22
N ALA A 36 -1.60 -6.12 2.78
CA ALA A 36 -0.32 -6.08 2.06
C ALA A 36 -0.41 -6.58 0.61
N SER A 37 -1.52 -7.18 0.21
CA SER A 37 -1.73 -7.65 -1.17
C SER A 37 -1.83 -6.48 -2.13
N SER A 38 -0.92 -6.41 -3.09
CA SER A 38 -0.93 -5.41 -4.16
C SER A 38 0.04 -5.78 -5.24
N PHE A 39 -0.19 -5.33 -6.46
CA PHE A 39 0.78 -5.38 -7.54
C PHE A 39 0.86 -4.04 -8.28
N GLY A 40 1.89 -3.91 -9.11
CA GLY A 40 2.08 -2.77 -9.99
C GLY A 40 2.67 -3.21 -11.32
N LYS A 41 2.37 -2.51 -12.40
CA LYS A 41 2.95 -2.67 -13.73
C LYS A 41 3.51 -1.33 -14.19
N ILE A 42 4.80 -1.31 -14.49
CA ILE A 42 5.49 -0.11 -15.00
C ILE A 42 5.19 0.02 -16.49
N GLY A 43 4.71 1.17 -16.88
CA GLY A 43 4.36 1.51 -18.25
C GLY A 43 3.52 2.77 -18.33
N THR A 44 3.37 3.32 -19.52
CA THR A 44 2.50 4.45 -19.79
C THR A 44 1.07 3.98 -20.04
N VAL A 45 0.11 4.78 -19.63
CA VAL A 45 -1.32 4.51 -19.87
C VAL A 45 -1.58 4.30 -21.37
N GLY A 46 -2.30 3.23 -21.69
CA GLY A 46 -2.60 2.82 -23.07
C GLY A 46 -1.53 1.92 -23.72
N ASN A 47 -0.36 1.75 -23.10
CA ASN A 47 0.66 0.80 -23.56
C ASN A 47 0.68 -0.50 -22.74
N LEU A 48 0.08 -0.48 -21.54
CA LEU A 48 -0.16 -1.68 -20.76
C LEU A 48 -1.45 -2.38 -21.21
N PRO A 49 -1.56 -3.70 -21.05
CA PRO A 49 -2.83 -4.39 -21.18
C PRO A 49 -3.88 -3.78 -20.24
N LEU A 50 -5.12 -3.62 -20.74
CA LEU A 50 -6.22 -3.05 -19.96
C LEU A 50 -6.45 -3.81 -18.64
N ASP A 51 -6.33 -5.14 -18.68
CA ASP A 51 -6.50 -5.99 -17.50
C ASP A 51 -5.42 -5.73 -16.43
N ASP A 52 -4.19 -5.40 -16.82
CA ASP A 52 -3.15 -5.00 -15.88
C ASP A 52 -3.47 -3.63 -15.25
N GLU A 53 -3.94 -2.66 -16.04
CA GLU A 53 -4.30 -1.33 -15.55
C GLU A 53 -5.49 -1.39 -14.59
N THR A 54 -6.58 -2.06 -14.99
CA THR A 54 -7.79 -2.20 -14.16
C THR A 54 -7.58 -3.14 -12.98
N GLY A 55 -6.82 -4.21 -13.15
CA GLY A 55 -6.46 -5.16 -12.09
C GLY A 55 -5.70 -4.51 -10.93
N MET A 56 -4.83 -3.51 -11.22
CA MET A 56 -4.22 -2.71 -10.15
C MET A 56 -5.27 -1.98 -9.30
N VAL A 57 -6.33 -1.46 -9.89
CA VAL A 57 -7.41 -0.78 -9.15
C VAL A 57 -8.24 -1.80 -8.37
N GLU A 58 -8.56 -2.93 -8.99
CA GLU A 58 -9.34 -4.00 -8.34
C GLU A 58 -8.63 -4.54 -7.09
N LEU A 59 -7.35 -4.88 -7.19
CA LEU A 59 -6.62 -5.44 -6.04
C LEU A 59 -6.22 -4.36 -5.04
N ASN A 60 -5.55 -3.29 -5.49
CA ASN A 60 -4.93 -2.33 -4.58
C ASN A 60 -5.94 -1.42 -3.87
N CYS A 61 -7.13 -1.21 -4.47
CA CYS A 61 -8.16 -0.32 -3.93
C CYS A 61 -9.42 -1.07 -3.51
N LYS A 62 -10.12 -1.73 -4.45
CA LYS A 62 -11.41 -2.35 -4.19
C LYS A 62 -11.31 -3.52 -3.21
N ALA A 63 -10.38 -4.45 -3.43
CA ALA A 63 -10.16 -5.58 -2.53
C ALA A 63 -9.72 -5.12 -1.13
N LEU A 64 -8.82 -4.14 -1.04
CA LEU A 64 -8.37 -3.56 0.23
C LEU A 64 -9.54 -2.95 1.02
N CYS A 65 -10.44 -2.19 0.37
CA CYS A 65 -11.64 -1.64 1.00
C CYS A 65 -12.57 -2.75 1.47
N ALA A 66 -12.80 -3.78 0.63
CA ALA A 66 -13.68 -4.90 0.94
C ALA A 66 -13.17 -5.68 2.15
N VAL A 67 -11.89 -6.06 2.18
CA VAL A 67 -11.29 -6.78 3.32
C VAL A 67 -11.35 -5.93 4.59
N THR A 68 -11.03 -4.64 4.49
CA THR A 68 -11.13 -3.73 5.64
C THR A 68 -12.57 -3.68 6.17
N HIS A 69 -13.56 -3.56 5.29
CA HIS A 69 -14.98 -3.54 5.65
C HIS A 69 -15.43 -4.83 6.35
N MET A 70 -15.07 -5.98 5.80
CA MET A 70 -15.42 -7.29 6.33
C MET A 70 -14.80 -7.56 7.71
N VAL A 71 -13.56 -7.11 7.93
CA VAL A 71 -12.83 -7.38 9.19
C VAL A 71 -13.19 -6.39 10.30
N LEU A 72 -13.53 -5.14 9.95
CA LEU A 72 -13.75 -4.06 10.91
C LEU A 72 -14.78 -4.36 12.01
N PRO A 73 -15.90 -5.08 11.79
CA PRO A 73 -16.84 -5.47 12.84
C PRO A 73 -16.21 -6.36 13.93
N TYR A 74 -15.15 -7.10 13.60
CA TYR A 74 -14.48 -8.04 14.51
C TYR A 74 -13.27 -7.40 15.22
N MET A 75 -13.05 -6.11 15.04
CA MET A 75 -11.98 -5.37 15.69
C MET A 75 -12.49 -4.65 16.93
N SER A 76 -11.82 -4.88 18.06
CA SER A 76 -12.11 -4.23 19.33
C SER A 76 -11.18 -3.05 19.59
N GLU A 77 -11.42 -2.36 20.70
CA GLU A 77 -10.55 -1.30 21.21
C GLU A 77 -9.08 -1.75 21.27
N ASN A 78 -8.17 -0.83 20.99
CA ASN A 78 -6.71 -1.04 20.91
C ASN A 78 -6.25 -1.97 19.77
N SER A 79 -7.13 -2.34 18.84
CA SER A 79 -6.74 -3.02 17.60
C SER A 79 -6.00 -2.07 16.65
N ARG A 80 -5.30 -2.65 15.68
CA ARG A 80 -4.49 -1.90 14.70
C ARG A 80 -4.77 -2.36 13.27
N ILE A 81 -4.63 -1.43 12.33
CA ILE A 81 -4.70 -1.69 10.89
C ILE A 81 -3.42 -1.16 10.25
N LEU A 82 -2.72 -2.02 9.51
CA LEU A 82 -1.61 -1.67 8.62
C LEU A 82 -2.09 -1.71 7.18
N GLN A 83 -1.99 -0.58 6.48
CA GLN A 83 -2.34 -0.46 5.06
C GLN A 83 -1.06 -0.21 4.26
N PHE A 84 -0.70 -1.12 3.35
CA PHE A 84 0.49 -0.97 2.53
C PHE A 84 0.23 -0.05 1.34
N ALA A 85 0.54 1.24 1.52
CA ALA A 85 0.67 2.23 0.47
C ALA A 85 2.05 2.09 -0.23
N SER A 86 2.70 3.18 -0.57
CA SER A 86 4.05 3.26 -1.18
C SER A 86 4.55 4.70 -1.12
N ALA A 87 5.85 4.92 -1.27
CA ALA A 87 6.40 6.23 -1.57
C ALA A 87 5.86 6.81 -2.91
N ALA A 88 5.41 5.95 -3.82
CA ALA A 88 4.70 6.34 -5.04
C ALA A 88 3.39 7.10 -4.75
N SER A 89 2.84 7.02 -3.53
CA SER A 89 1.67 7.78 -3.10
C SER A 89 1.94 9.27 -2.87
N PHE A 90 3.20 9.69 -2.86
CA PHE A 90 3.58 11.07 -2.52
C PHE A 90 3.63 12.00 -3.73
N LEU A 91 3.85 11.44 -4.93
CA LEU A 91 4.00 12.19 -6.17
C LEU A 91 3.41 11.39 -7.34
N PRO A 92 2.68 12.02 -8.27
CA PRO A 92 2.30 11.38 -9.55
C PRO A 92 3.52 10.86 -10.30
N GLN A 93 3.39 9.71 -10.95
CA GLN A 93 4.49 9.08 -11.71
C GLN A 93 4.01 8.74 -13.14
N PRO A 94 4.41 9.51 -14.18
CA PRO A 94 3.91 9.31 -15.55
C PRO A 94 4.10 7.89 -16.09
N GLY A 95 5.25 7.26 -15.86
CA GLY A 95 5.53 5.87 -16.24
C GLY A 95 4.98 4.81 -15.28
N PHE A 96 4.18 5.20 -14.27
CA PHE A 96 3.62 4.32 -13.25
C PHE A 96 2.31 4.89 -12.70
N ALA A 97 1.53 5.53 -13.57
CA ALA A 97 0.42 6.41 -13.19
C ALA A 97 -0.67 5.68 -12.38
N ILE A 98 -1.17 4.55 -12.89
CA ILE A 98 -2.24 3.79 -12.22
C ILE A 98 -1.78 3.29 -10.85
N TYR A 99 -0.58 2.68 -10.77
CA TYR A 99 -0.04 2.23 -9.48
C TYR A 99 0.09 3.38 -8.48
N ALA A 100 0.71 4.50 -8.88
CA ALA A 100 0.88 5.66 -8.01
C ALA A 100 -0.48 6.21 -7.53
N ALA A 101 -1.48 6.27 -8.42
CA ALA A 101 -2.84 6.66 -8.08
C ALA A 101 -3.50 5.70 -7.08
N THR A 102 -3.36 4.37 -7.27
CA THR A 102 -3.89 3.39 -6.29
C THR A 102 -3.23 3.53 -4.93
N LYS A 103 -1.91 3.79 -4.89
CA LYS A 103 -1.20 3.98 -3.62
C LYS A 103 -1.51 5.31 -2.95
N ALA A 104 -1.80 6.37 -3.72
CA ALA A 104 -2.33 7.64 -3.21
C ALA A 104 -3.73 7.45 -2.62
N PHE A 105 -4.60 6.65 -3.27
CA PHE A 105 -5.89 6.23 -2.71
C PHE A 105 -5.70 5.55 -1.35
N VAL A 106 -4.82 4.55 -1.24
CA VAL A 106 -4.57 3.81 0.02
C VAL A 106 -4.10 4.76 1.11
N LEU A 107 -3.18 5.69 0.82
CA LEU A 107 -2.69 6.67 1.79
C LEU A 107 -3.81 7.60 2.28
N SER A 108 -4.62 8.13 1.37
CA SER A 108 -5.76 9.01 1.68
C SER A 108 -6.83 8.27 2.48
N TYR A 109 -7.22 7.07 2.03
CA TYR A 109 -8.18 6.21 2.71
C TYR A 109 -7.73 5.85 4.14
N SER A 110 -6.45 5.50 4.32
CA SER A 110 -5.90 5.17 5.64
C SER A 110 -5.99 6.35 6.60
N ARG A 111 -5.73 7.56 6.14
CA ARG A 111 -5.83 8.79 6.96
C ARG A 111 -7.28 9.06 7.37
N ALA A 112 -8.21 8.98 6.43
CA ALA A 112 -9.64 9.17 6.71
C ALA A 112 -10.16 8.10 7.66
N LEU A 113 -9.80 6.82 7.42
CA LEU A 113 -10.18 5.69 8.26
C LEU A 113 -9.65 5.85 9.70
N ARG A 114 -8.43 6.35 9.86
CA ARG A 114 -7.84 6.63 11.16
C ARG A 114 -8.69 7.59 11.98
N GLU A 115 -9.09 8.71 11.40
CA GLU A 115 -9.93 9.70 12.12
C GLU A 115 -11.32 9.13 12.40
N LYS A 116 -11.91 8.38 11.46
CA LYS A 116 -13.20 7.70 11.66
C LYS A 116 -13.17 6.69 12.80
N LEU A 117 -12.06 5.98 12.98
CA LEU A 117 -11.91 4.92 13.98
C LEU A 117 -11.33 5.40 15.32
N ARG A 118 -10.94 6.67 15.40
CA ARG A 118 -10.38 7.29 16.62
C ARG A 118 -11.31 7.12 17.85
N PRO A 119 -12.64 7.34 17.76
CA PRO A 119 -13.53 7.10 18.91
C PRO A 119 -13.56 5.64 19.39
N ARG A 120 -13.31 4.69 18.48
CA ARG A 120 -13.20 3.25 18.79
C ARG A 120 -11.80 2.85 19.28
N ARG A 121 -10.86 3.79 19.40
CA ARG A 121 -9.45 3.56 19.75
C ARG A 121 -8.75 2.52 18.84
N ILE A 122 -9.17 2.41 17.59
CA ILE A 122 -8.52 1.56 16.58
C ILE A 122 -7.51 2.41 15.81
N GLY A 123 -6.23 2.01 15.88
CA GLY A 123 -5.15 2.71 15.18
C GLY A 123 -5.05 2.29 13.71
N VAL A 124 -4.79 3.23 12.82
CA VAL A 124 -4.51 2.95 11.40
C VAL A 124 -3.19 3.58 11.03
N THR A 125 -2.32 2.80 10.39
CA THR A 125 -1.00 3.23 9.91
C THR A 125 -0.86 2.90 8.43
N ALA A 126 -0.61 3.92 7.60
CA ALA A 126 -0.21 3.73 6.20
C ALA A 126 1.29 3.46 6.13
N VAL A 127 1.69 2.34 5.59
CA VAL A 127 3.10 1.98 5.37
C VAL A 127 3.48 2.45 3.97
N CYS A 128 4.44 3.37 3.88
CA CYS A 128 4.86 3.99 2.62
C CYS A 128 6.35 3.68 2.35
N PRO A 129 6.69 2.45 1.96
CA PRO A 129 8.06 2.10 1.64
C PRO A 129 8.49 2.74 0.32
N GLY A 130 9.78 3.05 0.22
CA GLY A 130 10.46 3.23 -1.05
C GLY A 130 10.67 1.88 -1.76
N PRO A 131 11.59 1.78 -2.71
CA PRO A 131 11.97 0.50 -3.32
C PRO A 131 12.44 -0.49 -2.25
N VAL A 132 11.89 -1.71 -2.27
CA VAL A 132 12.22 -2.80 -1.33
C VAL A 132 12.64 -4.01 -2.15
N LYS A 133 13.65 -4.72 -1.70
CA LYS A 133 14.16 -5.94 -2.36
C LYS A 133 13.17 -7.09 -2.14
N THR A 134 12.19 -7.20 -3.03
CA THR A 134 11.14 -8.23 -3.05
C THR A 134 10.84 -8.62 -4.49
N GLU A 135 10.09 -9.68 -4.72
CA GLU A 135 9.59 -10.12 -6.04
C GLU A 135 8.68 -9.07 -6.73
N PHE A 136 8.32 -7.98 -6.04
CA PHE A 136 7.46 -6.93 -6.60
C PHE A 136 7.99 -6.38 -7.91
N PHE A 137 9.30 -6.17 -8.02
CA PHE A 137 9.90 -5.64 -9.25
C PHE A 137 9.95 -6.67 -10.37
N ASP A 138 10.06 -7.96 -10.06
CA ASP A 138 10.01 -9.03 -11.06
C ASP A 138 8.62 -9.09 -11.74
N ILE A 139 7.57 -8.71 -10.99
CA ILE A 139 6.17 -8.62 -11.50
C ILE A 139 5.91 -7.28 -12.16
N ALA A 140 6.47 -6.19 -11.62
CA ALA A 140 6.19 -4.83 -12.07
C ALA A 140 6.85 -4.48 -13.40
N GLU A 141 7.98 -5.13 -13.73
CA GLU A 141 8.75 -4.83 -14.93
C GLU A 141 8.22 -5.54 -16.16
N THR A 142 7.80 -4.75 -17.14
CA THR A 142 7.42 -5.24 -18.46
C THR A 142 8.53 -5.07 -19.49
N THR A 143 9.54 -4.24 -19.20
CA THR A 143 10.61 -3.83 -20.15
C THR A 143 12.03 -4.27 -19.75
N GLY A 144 12.21 -4.94 -18.62
CA GLY A 144 13.49 -5.53 -18.22
C GLY A 144 14.53 -4.56 -17.62
N GLU A 145 14.22 -3.27 -17.48
CA GLU A 145 15.18 -2.30 -16.93
C GLU A 145 14.64 -1.58 -15.68
N ILE A 146 15.14 -1.99 -14.49
CA ILE A 146 14.98 -1.17 -13.28
C ILE A 146 15.90 0.05 -13.39
N PRO A 147 15.38 1.27 -13.30
CA PRO A 147 16.21 2.46 -13.25
C PRO A 147 17.31 2.33 -12.18
N LEU A 148 18.56 2.62 -12.54
CA LEU A 148 19.73 2.41 -11.69
C LEU A 148 19.60 3.04 -10.29
N TYR A 149 18.95 4.22 -10.19
CA TYR A 149 18.73 4.89 -8.92
C TYR A 149 17.80 4.08 -7.98
N LYS A 150 16.85 3.30 -8.52
CA LYS A 150 15.99 2.43 -7.70
C LYS A 150 16.76 1.26 -7.12
N ARG A 151 17.72 0.69 -7.89
CA ARG A 151 18.59 -0.41 -7.43
C ARG A 151 19.51 0.02 -6.28
N LEU A 152 20.01 1.25 -6.31
CA LEU A 152 20.92 1.79 -5.29
C LEU A 152 20.24 2.10 -3.94
N VAL A 153 18.90 2.25 -3.91
CA VAL A 153 18.14 2.67 -2.73
C VAL A 153 17.21 1.57 -2.20
N MET A 154 17.37 0.34 -2.69
CA MET A 154 16.54 -0.79 -2.24
C MET A 154 16.74 -1.09 -0.76
N ALA A 155 15.65 -1.05 -0.01
CA ALA A 155 15.63 -1.35 1.40
C ALA A 155 15.48 -2.86 1.66
N ASP A 156 15.98 -3.30 2.80
CA ASP A 156 15.76 -4.65 3.32
C ASP A 156 14.30 -4.78 3.79
N PRO A 157 13.53 -5.76 3.29
CA PRO A 157 12.13 -5.96 3.66
C PRO A 157 11.92 -6.19 5.17
N HIS A 158 12.83 -6.89 5.83
CA HIS A 158 12.74 -7.14 7.27
C HIS A 158 12.83 -5.84 8.08
N LYS A 159 13.72 -4.92 7.69
CA LYS A 159 13.88 -3.62 8.34
C LYS A 159 12.65 -2.73 8.13
N VAL A 160 12.07 -2.77 6.92
CA VAL A 160 10.85 -2.03 6.58
C VAL A 160 9.67 -2.53 7.41
N VAL A 161 9.45 -3.85 7.46
CA VAL A 161 8.36 -4.48 8.23
C VAL A 161 8.53 -4.23 9.73
N LYS A 162 9.75 -4.39 10.27
CA LYS A 162 10.03 -4.11 11.68
C LYS A 162 9.67 -2.68 12.05
N LEU A 163 10.07 -1.70 11.24
CA LEU A 163 9.71 -0.30 11.46
C LEU A 163 8.20 -0.08 11.38
N ALA A 164 7.55 -0.67 10.35
CA ALA A 164 6.10 -0.53 10.16
C ALA A 164 5.31 -1.03 11.38
N ILE A 165 5.70 -2.17 11.95
CA ILE A 165 5.09 -2.72 13.17
C ILE A 165 5.37 -1.79 14.36
N CYS A 166 6.60 -1.34 14.57
CA CYS A 166 6.94 -0.41 15.64
C CYS A 166 6.15 0.91 15.53
N ASP A 167 6.07 1.50 14.35
CA ASP A 167 5.33 2.74 14.10
C ASP A 167 3.82 2.55 14.31
N CYS A 168 3.28 1.39 13.92
CA CYS A 168 1.89 1.01 14.13
C CYS A 168 1.58 0.90 15.63
N MET A 169 2.43 0.21 16.39
CA MET A 169 2.26 0.07 17.85
C MET A 169 2.42 1.41 18.57
N ALA A 170 3.30 2.28 18.09
CA ALA A 170 3.46 3.65 18.58
C ALA A 170 2.32 4.59 18.13
N GLY A 171 1.36 4.10 17.36
CA GLY A 171 0.19 4.87 16.91
C GLY A 171 0.50 5.93 15.86
N LYS A 172 1.56 5.80 15.07
CA LYS A 172 1.85 6.74 13.97
C LYS A 172 0.89 6.55 12.80
N SER A 173 0.50 7.64 12.17
CA SER A 173 -0.42 7.62 11.01
C SER A 173 0.24 7.14 9.72
N VAL A 174 1.55 7.39 9.59
CA VAL A 174 2.36 7.02 8.41
C VAL A 174 3.69 6.46 8.88
N SER A 175 4.11 5.36 8.27
CA SER A 175 5.44 4.75 8.45
C SER A 175 6.24 4.89 7.16
N VAL A 176 7.39 5.55 7.22
CA VAL A 176 8.31 5.75 6.08
C VAL A 176 9.70 5.28 6.48
N TYR A 177 10.24 4.29 5.76
CA TYR A 177 11.57 3.77 6.02
C TYR A 177 12.65 4.54 5.27
N GLY A 178 13.73 4.87 5.98
CA GLY A 178 14.91 5.51 5.42
C GLY A 178 14.85 7.05 5.40
N VAL A 179 16.02 7.68 5.60
CA VAL A 179 16.13 9.14 5.70
C VAL A 179 15.75 9.81 4.38
N TRP A 180 16.21 9.27 3.26
CA TRP A 180 15.91 9.80 1.93
C TRP A 180 14.42 9.76 1.59
N MET A 181 13.73 8.67 1.95
CA MET A 181 12.28 8.56 1.73
C MET A 181 11.49 9.51 2.64
N LYS A 182 11.98 9.75 3.86
CA LYS A 182 11.39 10.77 4.75
C LYS A 182 11.59 12.18 4.19
N ALA A 183 12.79 12.49 3.68
CA ALA A 183 13.07 13.77 3.02
C ALA A 183 12.17 13.96 1.78
N PHE A 184 12.02 12.93 0.94
CA PHE A 184 11.12 12.94 -0.21
C PHE A 184 9.65 13.14 0.21
N PHE A 185 9.19 12.48 1.27
CA PHE A 185 7.85 12.69 1.81
C PHE A 185 7.60 14.13 2.23
N VAL A 186 8.59 14.78 2.88
CA VAL A 186 8.48 16.20 3.27
C VAL A 186 8.52 17.10 2.05
N LEU A 187 9.43 16.83 1.10
CA LEU A 187 9.53 17.58 -0.16
C LEU A 187 8.19 17.63 -0.91
N CYS A 188 7.55 16.46 -1.08
CA CYS A 188 6.26 16.35 -1.77
C CYS A 188 5.09 17.04 -1.01
N LYS A 189 5.27 17.41 0.24
CA LYS A 189 4.28 18.19 1.00
C LYS A 189 4.45 19.70 0.86
N VAL A 190 5.66 20.16 0.61
CA VAL A 190 6.02 21.58 0.66
C VAL A 190 6.13 22.18 -0.75
N VAL A 191 6.64 21.39 -1.70
CA VAL A 191 6.87 21.84 -3.08
C VAL A 191 5.69 21.43 -3.97
N PRO A 192 5.15 22.31 -4.81
CA PRO A 192 4.14 21.97 -5.80
C PRO A 192 4.60 20.79 -6.68
N HIS A 193 3.72 19.81 -6.88
CA HIS A 193 4.06 18.58 -7.60
C HIS A 193 4.54 18.88 -9.04
N GLU A 194 3.96 19.86 -9.72
CA GLU A 194 4.33 20.26 -11.08
C GLU A 194 5.80 20.65 -11.19
N TRP A 195 6.35 21.30 -10.18
CA TRP A 195 7.77 21.69 -10.18
C TRP A 195 8.69 20.50 -10.02
N ILE A 196 8.32 19.56 -9.13
CA ILE A 196 9.06 18.32 -8.95
C ILE A 196 9.03 17.48 -10.24
N LEU A 197 7.84 17.36 -10.87
CA LEU A 197 7.67 16.63 -12.13
C LEU A 197 8.48 17.21 -13.27
N ARG A 198 8.48 18.55 -13.43
CA ARG A 198 9.31 19.25 -14.44
C ARG A 198 10.80 19.02 -14.21
N ALA A 199 11.26 19.09 -12.94
CA ALA A 199 12.66 18.82 -12.62
C ALA A 199 13.04 17.35 -12.92
N MET A 200 12.16 16.39 -12.63
CA MET A 200 12.38 14.97 -12.95
C MET A 200 12.43 14.72 -14.46
N GLN A 201 11.57 15.38 -15.25
CA GLN A 201 11.61 15.29 -16.72
C GLN A 201 12.90 15.83 -17.29
N ALA A 202 13.38 16.97 -16.80
CA ALA A 202 14.63 17.59 -17.24
C ALA A 202 15.88 16.73 -16.92
N LEU A 203 15.81 15.88 -15.89
CA LEU A 203 16.91 14.97 -15.54
C LEU A 203 16.91 13.65 -16.33
N ASN A 204 15.81 13.33 -17.01
CA ASN A 204 15.66 12.12 -17.83
C ASN A 204 15.96 12.36 -19.32
N HIS A 205 16.27 13.60 -19.70
CA HIS A 205 16.79 14.03 -21.01
C HIS A 205 18.28 14.36 -20.91
#